data_704bf372603a6e7a686cc2211cf61df8
#
_entry.id   704bf372603a6e7a686cc2211cf61df8
#
_cell.length_a   1.000
_cell.length_b   1.000
_cell.length_c   1.000
_cell.angle_alpha   90.00
_cell.angle_beta   90.00
_cell.angle_gamma   90.00
#
_symmetry.space_group_name_H-M   'P 1'
#
loop_
_entity.id
_entity.type
_entity.pdbx_description
1 polymer ?
#
loop_
_entity_poly.entity_id
_entity_poly.type
_entity_poly.pdbx_seq_one_letter_code
_entity_poly.pdbx_strand_id
1 'polypeptide(L)'
;LIALPMNTLKSFFPHLDMASEAALLLPLVGGLLLLLLAAWLSGAVFRRVVTPLILKVVARTHAVWDDYIFNRHVLGSASHVVPGCVFYLFLPFVFGDEQALSFPDFHELLLRGTRVYITVTVVRLFCAFFSNVGRLTSQEEDFNSRHYLVGIMQFLKLTVIAIGLVAGVSYAFGQSPLSLIAGLGAVATVFAFIFKDTLLGLVAGIQLSANKMVKPGDWITMPKYDVNGIVEEVSLVTVKIRNFDNTISTLPPYTLVSDSFRNWKGMADGGGRRVKRALYVDINSVRPVTAEQAGRYVDS
;
A
#
# COMPACT_ATOMS: atom_id res chain seq x y z
N LEU A 1 42.36 31.45 12.90
CA LEU A 1 41.37 32.53 12.67
C LEU A 1 42.02 33.61 11.82
N ILE A 2 41.95 33.47 10.49
CA ILE A 2 42.48 34.45 9.54
C ILE A 2 41.35 35.46 9.31
N ALA A 3 41.48 36.63 9.94
CA ALA A 3 40.63 37.76 9.63
C ALA A 3 40.94 38.21 8.20
N LEU A 4 40.09 37.91 7.23
CA LEU A 4 40.14 38.50 5.91
C LEU A 4 39.93 40.02 6.04
N PRO A 5 40.76 40.85 5.46
CA PRO A 5 40.66 42.30 5.59
C PRO A 5 39.33 42.78 4.96
N MET A 6 38.57 43.57 5.73
CA MET A 6 37.24 44.09 5.39
C MET A 6 37.14 44.80 4.03
N ASN A 7 38.27 45.27 3.48
CA ASN A 7 38.34 45.90 2.18
C ASN A 7 38.20 44.95 0.96
N THR A 8 38.50 43.65 1.14
CA THR A 8 38.32 42.64 0.07
C THR A 8 36.89 42.19 -0.08
N LEU A 9 36.07 42.23 0.97
CA LEU A 9 34.64 41.95 0.90
C LEU A 9 33.83 43.06 0.24
N LYS A 10 34.21 44.33 0.44
CA LYS A 10 33.59 45.48 -0.22
C LYS A 10 33.73 45.52 -1.74
N SER A 11 34.79 44.90 -2.30
CA SER A 11 34.99 44.86 -3.75
C SER A 11 34.13 43.84 -4.47
N PHE A 12 33.66 42.82 -3.76
CA PHE A 12 32.77 41.80 -4.29
C PHE A 12 31.27 42.16 -4.18
N PHE A 13 30.93 43.08 -3.24
CA PHE A 13 29.53 43.46 -2.98
C PHE A 13 29.42 44.98 -2.81
N PRO A 14 29.45 45.76 -3.90
CA PRO A 14 29.51 47.22 -3.85
C PRO A 14 28.22 47.91 -3.34
N HIS A 15 27.13 47.20 -3.14
CA HIS A 15 25.83 47.75 -2.70
C HIS A 15 25.45 47.38 -1.24
N LEU A 16 26.36 46.73 -0.51
CA LEU A 16 26.11 46.32 0.87
C LEU A 16 26.55 47.45 1.85
N ASP A 17 25.58 48.01 2.55
CA ASP A 17 25.85 48.89 3.69
C ASP A 17 26.28 48.01 4.90
N MET A 18 27.60 47.70 4.91
CA MET A 18 28.23 46.67 5.76
C MET A 18 27.96 46.83 7.26
N ALA A 19 27.57 48.00 7.73
CA ALA A 19 27.29 48.23 9.15
C ALA A 19 25.87 47.81 9.53
N SER A 20 24.89 48.02 8.65
CA SER A 20 23.50 47.64 8.91
C SER A 20 23.27 46.12 8.72
N GLU A 21 23.94 45.51 7.73
CA GLU A 21 23.82 44.08 7.47
C GLU A 21 24.60 43.22 8.49
N ALA A 22 25.78 43.69 8.92
CA ALA A 22 26.51 43.02 10.00
C ALA A 22 25.75 43.05 11.32
N ALA A 23 24.98 44.09 11.58
CA ALA A 23 24.11 44.20 12.76
C ALA A 23 22.95 43.20 12.71
N LEU A 24 22.47 42.83 11.54
CA LEU A 24 21.43 41.81 11.35
C LEU A 24 21.97 40.36 11.29
N LEU A 25 23.14 40.16 10.67
CA LEU A 25 23.76 38.85 10.48
C LEU A 25 24.35 38.29 11.78
N LEU A 26 24.95 39.13 12.63
CA LEU A 26 25.61 38.69 13.85
C LEU A 26 24.64 38.01 14.85
N PRO A 27 23.45 38.58 15.19
CA PRO A 27 22.48 37.93 16.03
C PRO A 27 21.86 36.70 15.37
N LEU A 28 21.65 36.71 14.05
CA LEU A 28 21.13 35.57 13.32
C LEU A 28 22.08 34.36 13.38
N VAL A 29 23.36 34.56 13.08
CA VAL A 29 24.38 33.50 13.16
C VAL A 29 24.54 33.02 14.60
N GLY A 30 24.60 33.92 15.57
CA GLY A 30 24.64 33.59 16.98
C GLY A 30 23.41 32.78 17.45
N GLY A 31 22.23 33.20 17.04
CA GLY A 31 20.97 32.51 17.33
C GLY A 31 20.91 31.11 16.72
N LEU A 32 21.35 30.96 15.45
CA LEU A 32 21.39 29.64 14.79
C LEU A 32 22.42 28.71 15.46
N LEU A 33 23.59 29.22 15.88
CA LEU A 33 24.57 28.42 16.60
C LEU A 33 24.04 27.94 17.95
N LEU A 34 23.37 28.84 18.70
CA LEU A 34 22.72 28.50 19.95
C LEU A 34 21.59 27.47 19.75
N LEU A 35 20.80 27.61 18.68
CA LEU A 35 19.73 26.69 18.35
C LEU A 35 20.29 25.31 17.98
N LEU A 36 21.37 25.25 17.21
CA LEU A 36 22.06 23.99 16.87
C LEU A 36 22.62 23.33 18.14
N LEU A 37 23.21 24.12 19.06
CA LEU A 37 23.69 23.62 20.33
C LEU A 37 22.55 23.08 21.20
N ALA A 38 21.43 23.78 21.28
CA ALA A 38 20.24 23.37 22.01
C ALA A 38 19.65 22.08 21.41
N ALA A 39 19.56 21.99 20.10
CA ALA A 39 19.10 20.80 19.39
C ALA A 39 20.03 19.60 19.66
N TRP A 40 21.34 19.78 19.60
CA TRP A 40 22.33 18.75 19.91
C TRP A 40 22.23 18.29 21.38
N LEU A 41 22.13 19.27 22.32
CA LEU A 41 22.00 19.01 23.75
C LEU A 41 20.71 18.24 24.05
N SER A 42 19.58 18.61 23.44
CA SER A 42 18.30 17.91 23.61
C SER A 42 18.39 16.44 23.22
N GLY A 43 19.05 16.13 22.09
CA GLY A 43 19.34 14.75 21.67
C GLY A 43 20.29 14.02 22.60
N ALA A 44 21.29 14.70 23.15
CA ALA A 44 22.21 14.13 24.13
C ALA A 44 21.50 13.82 25.46
N VAL A 45 20.65 14.73 25.94
CA VAL A 45 19.82 14.54 27.15
C VAL A 45 18.87 13.37 26.93
N PHE A 46 18.20 13.30 25.78
CA PHE A 46 17.30 12.19 25.47
C PHE A 46 18.03 10.84 25.54
N ARG A 47 19.21 10.73 24.90
CA ARG A 47 19.98 9.48 24.90
C ARG A 47 20.53 9.11 26.27
N ARG A 48 21.04 10.10 27.05
CA ARG A 48 21.73 9.85 28.32
C ARG A 48 20.82 9.77 29.54
N VAL A 49 19.68 10.46 29.51
CA VAL A 49 18.76 10.58 30.65
C VAL A 49 17.43 9.89 30.36
N VAL A 50 16.74 10.29 29.28
CA VAL A 50 15.37 9.79 28.99
C VAL A 50 15.40 8.31 28.61
N THR A 51 16.30 7.90 27.72
CA THR A 51 16.39 6.48 27.29
C THR A 51 16.62 5.51 28.44
N PRO A 52 17.61 5.71 29.35
CA PRO A 52 17.80 4.77 30.46
C PRO A 52 16.70 4.85 31.51
N LEU A 53 16.03 6.02 31.65
CA LEU A 53 14.88 6.16 32.54
C LEU A 53 13.70 5.33 32.02
N ILE A 54 13.37 5.43 30.75
CA ILE A 54 12.30 4.63 30.11
C ILE A 54 12.63 3.14 30.26
N LEU A 55 13.84 2.72 29.95
CA LEU A 55 14.26 1.31 30.08
C LEU A 55 14.17 0.80 31.53
N LYS A 56 14.44 1.64 32.54
CA LYS A 56 14.26 1.27 33.95
C LYS A 56 12.79 1.11 34.34
N VAL A 57 11.91 1.95 33.80
CA VAL A 57 10.48 1.84 34.03
C VAL A 57 9.94 0.57 33.37
N VAL A 58 10.28 0.33 32.11
CA VAL A 58 9.90 -0.86 31.36
C VAL A 58 10.37 -2.16 32.05
N ALA A 59 11.61 -2.17 32.54
CA ALA A 59 12.14 -3.33 33.28
C ALA A 59 11.41 -3.65 34.60
N ARG A 60 10.55 -2.75 35.10
CA ARG A 60 9.70 -2.99 36.28
C ARG A 60 8.29 -3.43 35.95
N THR A 61 7.90 -3.35 34.68
CA THR A 61 6.57 -3.72 34.19
C THR A 61 6.65 -5.17 33.70
N HIS A 62 5.73 -6.03 34.13
CA HIS A 62 5.64 -7.42 33.69
C HIS A 62 4.88 -7.59 32.35
N ALA A 63 4.66 -6.49 31.63
CA ALA A 63 3.94 -6.51 30.35
C ALA A 63 4.90 -6.85 29.21
N VAL A 64 4.65 -7.93 28.52
CA VAL A 64 5.43 -8.39 27.37
C VAL A 64 5.47 -7.35 26.24
N TRP A 65 4.43 -6.52 26.11
CA TRP A 65 4.31 -5.47 25.08
C TRP A 65 5.33 -4.33 25.23
N ASP A 66 5.78 -4.04 26.44
CA ASP A 66 6.71 -2.93 26.71
C ASP A 66 8.09 -3.18 26.09
N ASP A 67 8.53 -4.43 26.09
CA ASP A 67 9.81 -4.85 25.47
C ASP A 67 9.79 -4.69 23.95
N TYR A 68 8.61 -4.82 23.30
CA TYR A 68 8.44 -4.63 21.87
C TYR A 68 8.55 -3.18 21.44
N ILE A 69 7.99 -2.26 22.26
CA ILE A 69 7.90 -0.84 21.92
C ILE A 69 9.17 -0.10 22.36
N PHE A 70 9.69 -0.37 23.54
CA PHE A 70 10.76 0.40 24.19
C PHE A 70 12.12 -0.31 24.19
N ASN A 71 12.54 -0.81 23.05
CA ASN A 71 13.89 -1.36 22.90
C ASN A 71 14.92 -0.23 22.67
N ARG A 72 16.17 -0.47 23.07
CA ARG A 72 17.30 0.43 22.89
C ARG A 72 17.47 0.92 21.45
N HIS A 73 17.16 0.09 20.47
CA HIS A 73 17.23 0.43 19.06
C HIS A 73 16.15 1.44 18.63
N VAL A 74 14.91 1.24 19.09
CA VAL A 74 13.78 2.14 18.83
C VAL A 74 13.99 3.49 19.54
N LEU A 75 14.36 3.46 20.82
CA LEU A 75 14.65 4.68 21.59
C LEU A 75 15.88 5.44 21.05
N GLY A 76 16.88 4.72 20.52
CA GLY A 76 18.02 5.31 19.81
C GLY A 76 17.57 6.06 18.55
N SER A 77 16.63 5.50 17.78
CA SER A 77 16.04 6.16 16.61
C SER A 77 15.18 7.37 17.02
N ALA A 78 14.38 7.26 18.08
CA ALA A 78 13.60 8.35 18.64
C ALA A 78 14.46 9.54 19.07
N SER A 79 15.67 9.28 19.59
CA SER A 79 16.60 10.34 20.01
C SER A 79 17.06 11.26 18.88
N HIS A 80 16.93 10.85 17.62
CA HIS A 80 17.23 11.69 16.46
C HIS A 80 16.07 12.58 16.03
N VAL A 81 14.84 12.24 16.42
CA VAL A 81 13.65 13.05 16.12
C VAL A 81 13.65 14.31 16.98
N VAL A 82 14.04 14.19 18.27
CA VAL A 82 13.98 15.28 19.25
C VAL A 82 14.75 16.53 18.81
N PRO A 83 16.02 16.44 18.36
CA PRO A 83 16.75 17.62 17.86
C PRO A 83 16.06 18.32 16.70
N GLY A 84 15.48 17.56 15.77
CA GLY A 84 14.72 18.12 14.66
C GLY A 84 13.49 18.89 15.10
N CYS A 85 12.73 18.34 16.06
CA CYS A 85 11.57 19.00 16.61
C CYS A 85 11.97 20.29 17.37
N VAL A 86 13.02 20.24 18.18
CA VAL A 86 13.53 21.42 18.87
C VAL A 86 13.95 22.49 17.87
N PHE A 87 14.72 22.12 16.86
CA PHE A 87 15.14 23.04 15.83
C PHE A 87 13.95 23.68 15.08
N TYR A 88 12.97 22.87 14.70
CA TYR A 88 11.77 23.34 14.01
C TYR A 88 10.93 24.30 14.84
N LEU A 89 10.74 24.02 16.14
CA LEU A 89 9.93 24.82 17.04
C LEU A 89 10.59 26.17 17.39
N PHE A 90 11.90 26.18 17.53
CA PHE A 90 12.61 27.38 17.96
C PHE A 90 13.19 28.21 16.79
N LEU A 91 13.19 27.68 15.56
CA LEU A 91 13.66 28.41 14.40
C LEU A 91 12.94 29.75 14.18
N PRO A 92 11.59 29.86 14.30
CA PRO A 92 10.91 31.15 14.16
C PRO A 92 11.31 32.20 15.21
N PHE A 93 11.74 31.75 16.41
CA PHE A 93 12.21 32.69 17.46
C PHE A 93 13.60 33.24 17.17
N VAL A 94 14.41 32.53 16.41
CA VAL A 94 15.75 32.98 15.97
C VAL A 94 15.62 33.92 14.78
N PHE A 95 14.69 33.61 13.87
CA PHE A 95 14.30 34.54 12.80
C PHE A 95 13.18 35.43 13.35
N GLY A 96 13.54 36.57 13.95
CA GLY A 96 12.54 37.61 14.24
C GLY A 96 11.92 38.14 12.94
N ASP A 97 10.85 38.93 13.03
CA ASP A 97 10.12 39.44 11.86
C ASP A 97 11.03 40.17 10.88
N GLU A 98 12.01 40.92 11.35
CA GLU A 98 12.96 41.67 10.51
C GLU A 98 13.95 40.75 9.76
N GLN A 99 14.47 39.70 10.42
CA GLN A 99 15.43 38.79 9.79
C GLN A 99 14.72 37.85 8.79
N ALA A 100 13.48 37.44 9.09
CA ALA A 100 12.68 36.64 8.16
C ALA A 100 12.33 37.41 6.88
N LEU A 101 12.08 38.71 6.99
CA LEU A 101 11.85 39.61 5.84
C LEU A 101 13.14 39.93 5.06
N SER A 102 14.29 40.00 5.74
CA SER A 102 15.56 40.29 5.12
C SER A 102 16.19 39.12 4.37
N PHE A 103 15.92 37.89 4.84
CA PHE A 103 16.47 36.63 4.29
C PHE A 103 15.41 35.56 4.08
N PRO A 104 14.33 35.80 3.29
CA PRO A 104 13.20 34.88 3.18
C PRO A 104 13.58 33.53 2.58
N ASP A 105 14.43 33.52 1.56
CA ASP A 105 14.86 32.28 0.88
C ASP A 105 15.69 31.38 1.82
N PHE A 106 16.54 31.98 2.65
CA PHE A 106 17.37 31.26 3.60
C PHE A 106 16.52 30.67 4.75
N HIS A 107 15.58 31.45 5.28
CA HIS A 107 14.63 30.99 6.28
C HIS A 107 13.79 29.82 5.75
N GLU A 108 13.26 29.95 4.54
CA GLU A 108 12.48 28.88 3.93
C GLU A 108 13.32 27.64 3.64
N LEU A 109 14.56 27.79 3.19
CA LEU A 109 15.49 26.68 2.96
C LEU A 109 15.76 25.89 4.27
N LEU A 110 15.98 26.59 5.38
CA LEU A 110 16.17 25.96 6.70
C LEU A 110 14.91 25.22 7.15
N LEU A 111 13.74 25.82 6.97
CA LEU A 111 12.47 25.18 7.30
C LEU A 111 12.24 23.91 6.45
N ARG A 112 12.49 23.98 5.14
CA ARG A 112 12.38 22.82 4.23
C ARG A 112 13.37 21.72 4.65
N GLY A 113 14.63 22.07 4.87
CA GLY A 113 15.66 21.14 5.31
C GLY A 113 15.30 20.44 6.64
N THR A 114 14.76 21.22 7.60
CA THR A 114 14.34 20.69 8.89
C THR A 114 13.14 19.75 8.76
N ARG A 115 12.14 20.08 7.95
CA ARG A 115 11.00 19.19 7.67
C ARG A 115 11.44 17.88 7.02
N VAL A 116 12.36 17.94 6.05
CA VAL A 116 12.95 16.73 5.44
C VAL A 116 13.70 15.91 6.49
N TYR A 117 14.52 16.54 7.33
CA TYR A 117 15.25 15.85 8.40
C TYR A 117 14.30 15.15 9.38
N ILE A 118 13.24 15.84 9.84
CA ILE A 118 12.22 15.26 10.73
C ILE A 118 11.55 14.07 10.03
N THR A 119 11.16 14.22 8.76
CA THR A 119 10.54 13.14 7.99
C THR A 119 11.42 11.90 7.94
N VAL A 120 12.70 12.06 7.60
CA VAL A 120 13.66 10.95 7.53
C VAL A 120 13.85 10.28 8.89
N THR A 121 13.98 11.08 9.96
CA THR A 121 14.18 10.53 11.32
C THR A 121 12.93 9.82 11.84
N VAL A 122 11.73 10.31 11.53
CA VAL A 122 10.45 9.66 11.86
C VAL A 122 10.29 8.35 11.08
N VAL A 123 10.59 8.33 9.77
CA VAL A 123 10.60 7.09 8.97
C VAL A 123 11.55 6.06 9.56
N ARG A 124 12.76 6.48 9.94
CA ARG A 124 13.74 5.60 10.61
C ARG A 124 13.22 5.04 11.92
N LEU A 125 12.52 5.86 12.70
CA LEU A 125 11.89 5.44 13.96
C LEU A 125 10.85 4.33 13.72
N PHE A 126 9.92 4.53 12.78
CA PHE A 126 8.92 3.52 12.44
C PHE A 126 9.57 2.26 11.83
N CYS A 127 10.58 2.40 10.98
CA CYS A 127 11.33 1.27 10.45
C CYS A 127 12.03 0.47 11.56
N ALA A 128 12.62 1.15 12.55
CA ALA A 128 13.23 0.51 13.71
C ALA A 128 12.18 -0.24 14.56
N PHE A 129 11.02 0.39 14.77
CA PHE A 129 9.89 -0.20 15.49
C PHE A 129 9.39 -1.48 14.82
N PHE A 130 9.03 -1.43 13.52
CA PHE A 130 8.56 -2.60 12.79
C PHE A 130 9.61 -3.70 12.67
N SER A 131 10.89 -3.32 12.53
CA SER A 131 11.98 -4.30 12.53
C SER A 131 12.15 -4.99 13.87
N ASN A 132 11.94 -4.28 14.98
CA ASN A 132 12.03 -4.84 16.31
C ASN A 132 10.87 -5.81 16.59
N VAL A 133 9.65 -5.41 16.28
CA VAL A 133 8.47 -6.29 16.39
C VAL A 133 8.67 -7.56 15.55
N GLY A 134 9.10 -7.44 14.30
CA GLY A 134 9.35 -8.59 13.44
C GLY A 134 10.43 -9.55 13.96
N ARG A 135 11.47 -9.05 14.64
CA ARG A 135 12.51 -9.90 15.25
C ARG A 135 12.02 -10.68 16.47
N LEU A 136 11.23 -10.06 17.32
CA LEU A 136 10.69 -10.68 18.52
C LEU A 136 9.69 -11.78 18.19
N THR A 137 8.81 -11.52 17.24
CA THR A 137 7.86 -12.53 16.73
C THR A 137 8.55 -13.70 16.03
N SER A 138 9.78 -13.51 15.55
CA SER A 138 10.55 -14.61 14.93
C SER A 138 11.12 -15.61 15.94
N GLN A 139 11.01 -15.37 17.23
CA GLN A 139 11.48 -16.26 18.31
C GLN A 139 10.36 -17.23 18.80
N GLU A 140 9.10 -17.03 18.39
CA GLU A 140 8.03 -17.96 18.71
C GLU A 140 8.13 -19.26 17.90
N GLU A 141 7.80 -20.40 18.52
CA GLU A 141 7.98 -21.75 17.96
C GLU A 141 6.99 -22.10 16.83
N ASP A 142 5.91 -21.33 16.66
CA ASP A 142 4.87 -21.63 15.68
C ASP A 142 5.26 -21.13 14.27
N PHE A 143 5.68 -22.06 13.43
CA PHE A 143 6.25 -21.82 12.09
C PHE A 143 5.29 -21.05 11.14
N ASN A 144 3.99 -21.29 11.19
CA ASN A 144 3.02 -20.65 10.30
C ASN A 144 2.76 -19.19 10.68
N SER A 145 2.51 -18.91 11.95
CA SER A 145 2.25 -17.55 12.46
C SER A 145 3.43 -16.62 12.27
N ARG A 146 4.64 -17.15 12.37
CA ARG A 146 5.92 -16.44 12.20
C ARG A 146 6.06 -15.80 10.81
N HIS A 147 5.78 -16.54 9.73
CA HIS A 147 5.96 -16.06 8.37
C HIS A 147 4.96 -14.95 8.00
N TYR A 148 3.71 -15.06 8.46
CA TYR A 148 2.70 -14.04 8.22
C TYR A 148 3.03 -12.71 8.90
N LEU A 149 3.46 -12.74 10.16
CA LEU A 149 3.78 -11.52 10.91
C LEU A 149 5.02 -10.81 10.38
N VAL A 150 6.07 -11.55 10.01
CA VAL A 150 7.26 -10.96 9.36
C VAL A 150 6.88 -10.30 8.04
N GLY A 151 6.04 -10.94 7.21
CA GLY A 151 5.55 -10.37 5.96
C GLY A 151 4.75 -9.09 6.17
N ILE A 152 3.85 -9.05 7.17
CA ILE A 152 3.08 -7.86 7.53
C ILE A 152 4.00 -6.72 7.98
N MET A 153 5.00 -7.00 8.84
CA MET A 153 5.95 -5.98 9.29
C MET A 153 6.79 -5.42 8.14
N GLN A 154 7.20 -6.26 7.19
CA GLN A 154 7.90 -5.82 5.99
C GLN A 154 7.02 -4.93 5.11
N PHE A 155 5.75 -5.30 4.92
CA PHE A 155 4.79 -4.49 4.18
C PHE A 155 4.56 -3.12 4.83
N LEU A 156 4.32 -3.08 6.14
CA LEU A 156 4.16 -1.83 6.90
C LEU A 156 5.40 -0.93 6.79
N LYS A 157 6.59 -1.52 6.86
CA LYS A 157 7.86 -0.80 6.71
C LYS A 157 8.00 -0.18 5.32
N LEU A 158 7.66 -0.95 4.26
CA LEU A 158 7.68 -0.45 2.89
C LEU A 158 6.69 0.70 2.71
N THR A 159 5.49 0.57 3.29
CA THR A 159 4.45 1.61 3.26
C THR A 159 4.93 2.91 3.92
N VAL A 160 5.53 2.81 5.11
CA VAL A 160 6.08 3.99 5.81
C VAL A 160 7.22 4.64 5.02
N ILE A 161 8.10 3.84 4.40
CA ILE A 161 9.16 4.37 3.54
C ILE A 161 8.57 5.10 2.34
N ALA A 162 7.54 4.54 1.69
CA ALA A 162 6.88 5.16 0.54
C ALA A 162 6.20 6.49 0.92
N ILE A 163 5.46 6.53 2.03
CA ILE A 163 4.84 7.76 2.55
C ILE A 163 5.90 8.79 2.91
N GLY A 164 6.97 8.36 3.58
CA GLY A 164 8.07 9.23 3.97
C GLY A 164 8.83 9.80 2.77
N LEU A 165 8.99 9.02 1.70
CA LEU A 165 9.59 9.48 0.45
C LEU A 165 8.74 10.58 -0.18
N VAL A 166 7.43 10.37 -0.30
CA VAL A 166 6.48 11.36 -0.84
C VAL A 166 6.51 12.64 0.00
N ALA A 167 6.47 12.53 1.33
CA ALA A 167 6.52 13.66 2.24
C ALA A 167 7.87 14.40 2.15
N GLY A 168 8.98 13.67 2.12
CA GLY A 168 10.32 14.23 2.03
C GLY A 168 10.54 15.00 0.72
N VAL A 169 10.11 14.41 -0.40
CA VAL A 169 10.14 15.06 -1.72
C VAL A 169 9.25 16.32 -1.73
N SER A 170 8.02 16.22 -1.20
CA SER A 170 7.10 17.37 -1.12
C SER A 170 7.74 18.54 -0.36
N TYR A 171 8.29 18.28 0.82
CA TYR A 171 8.93 19.32 1.62
C TYR A 171 10.18 19.89 0.96
N ALA A 172 10.99 19.07 0.26
CA ALA A 172 12.17 19.55 -0.48
C ALA A 172 11.78 20.54 -1.58
N PHE A 173 10.66 20.32 -2.26
CA PHE A 173 10.13 21.22 -3.28
C PHE A 173 9.21 22.34 -2.74
N GLY A 174 9.05 22.45 -1.42
CA GLY A 174 8.18 23.45 -0.80
C GLY A 174 6.68 23.22 -1.03
N GLN A 175 6.30 22.02 -1.43
CA GLN A 175 4.92 21.63 -1.65
C GLN A 175 4.33 20.93 -0.43
N SER A 176 2.97 20.90 -0.32
CA SER A 176 2.34 20.10 0.71
C SER A 176 2.32 18.61 0.30
N PRO A 177 2.60 17.67 1.22
CA PRO A 177 2.50 16.24 0.91
C PRO A 177 1.12 15.84 0.39
N LEU A 178 0.07 16.49 0.89
CA LEU A 178 -1.31 16.23 0.48
C LEU A 178 -1.56 16.59 -0.99
N SER A 179 -1.03 17.73 -1.46
CA SER A 179 -1.18 18.15 -2.87
C SER A 179 -0.45 17.19 -3.82
N LEU A 180 0.71 16.69 -3.41
CA LEU A 180 1.47 15.73 -4.21
C LEU A 180 0.75 14.36 -4.26
N ILE A 181 0.23 13.90 -3.12
CA ILE A 181 -0.59 12.66 -3.07
C ILE A 181 -1.86 12.83 -3.91
N ALA A 182 -2.54 13.98 -3.83
CA ALA A 182 -3.74 14.23 -4.62
C ALA A 182 -3.43 14.21 -6.13
N GLY A 183 -2.33 14.83 -6.55
CA GLY A 183 -1.88 14.80 -7.94
C GLY A 183 -1.53 13.40 -8.43
N LEU A 184 -0.73 12.65 -7.65
CA LEU A 184 -0.41 11.25 -7.96
C LEU A 184 -1.66 10.38 -7.97
N GLY A 185 -2.60 10.59 -7.04
CA GLY A 185 -3.86 9.87 -6.96
C GLY A 185 -4.74 10.11 -8.19
N ALA A 186 -4.82 11.35 -8.68
CA ALA A 186 -5.53 11.67 -9.90
C ALA A 186 -4.94 10.93 -11.11
N VAL A 187 -3.62 10.94 -11.26
CA VAL A 187 -2.92 10.21 -12.32
C VAL A 187 -3.15 8.70 -12.20
N ALA A 188 -3.02 8.14 -10.97
CA ALA A 188 -3.25 6.73 -10.71
C ALA A 188 -4.69 6.30 -11.04
N THR A 189 -5.68 7.16 -10.77
CA THR A 189 -7.09 6.91 -11.10
C THR A 189 -7.30 6.79 -12.61
N VAL A 190 -6.67 7.68 -13.40
CA VAL A 190 -6.73 7.61 -14.86
C VAL A 190 -6.09 6.30 -15.37
N PHE A 191 -4.91 5.94 -14.85
CA PHE A 191 -4.28 4.67 -15.19
C PHE A 191 -5.14 3.47 -14.79
N ALA A 192 -5.70 3.46 -13.58
CA ALA A 192 -6.57 2.40 -13.12
C ALA A 192 -7.81 2.24 -14.03
N PHE A 193 -8.37 3.35 -14.52
CA PHE A 193 -9.47 3.32 -15.47
C PHE A 193 -9.06 2.73 -16.83
N ILE A 194 -7.91 3.12 -17.37
CA ILE A 194 -7.38 2.61 -18.64
C ILE A 194 -7.11 1.09 -18.55
N PHE A 195 -6.54 0.63 -17.45
CA PHE A 195 -6.17 -0.78 -17.26
C PHE A 195 -7.25 -1.65 -16.62
N LYS A 196 -8.42 -1.08 -16.32
CA LYS A 196 -9.53 -1.77 -15.62
C LYS A 196 -9.85 -3.12 -16.24
N ASP A 197 -10.09 -3.16 -17.54
CA ASP A 197 -10.53 -4.39 -18.22
C ASP A 197 -9.41 -5.45 -18.28
N THR A 198 -8.17 -5.00 -18.43
CA THR A 198 -7.00 -5.88 -18.37
C THR A 198 -6.84 -6.52 -16.99
N LEU A 199 -6.99 -5.72 -15.92
CA LEU A 199 -6.92 -6.22 -14.54
C LEU A 199 -8.07 -7.18 -14.24
N LEU A 200 -9.29 -6.86 -14.67
CA LEU A 200 -10.44 -7.76 -14.51
C LEU A 200 -10.22 -9.09 -15.22
N GLY A 201 -9.68 -9.05 -16.46
CA GLY A 201 -9.33 -10.26 -17.22
C GLY A 201 -8.28 -11.10 -16.49
N LEU A 202 -7.22 -10.47 -16.00
CA LEU A 202 -6.15 -11.16 -15.25
C LEU A 202 -6.68 -11.83 -13.98
N VAL A 203 -7.43 -11.08 -13.15
CA VAL A 203 -8.00 -11.59 -11.90
C VAL A 203 -8.97 -12.76 -12.19
N ALA A 204 -9.81 -12.62 -13.20
CA ALA A 204 -10.73 -13.68 -13.62
C ALA A 204 -10.00 -14.93 -14.13
N GLY A 205 -8.92 -14.76 -14.91
CA GLY A 205 -8.08 -15.88 -15.36
C GLY A 205 -7.46 -16.65 -14.20
N ILE A 206 -6.96 -15.93 -13.18
CA ILE A 206 -6.46 -16.54 -11.94
C ILE A 206 -7.58 -17.27 -11.20
N GLN A 207 -8.76 -16.68 -11.07
CA GLN A 207 -9.91 -17.29 -10.38
C GLN A 207 -10.39 -18.57 -11.09
N LEU A 208 -10.50 -18.53 -12.42
CA LEU A 208 -10.87 -19.72 -13.23
C LEU A 208 -9.88 -20.87 -13.01
N SER A 209 -8.60 -20.57 -13.01
CA SER A 209 -7.53 -21.56 -12.83
C SER A 209 -7.49 -22.08 -11.39
N ALA A 210 -7.49 -21.21 -10.39
CA ALA A 210 -7.39 -21.56 -8.98
C ALA A 210 -8.60 -22.39 -8.50
N ASN A 211 -9.80 -21.99 -8.91
CA ASN A 211 -11.06 -22.68 -8.54
C ASN A 211 -11.37 -23.86 -9.48
N LYS A 212 -10.54 -24.11 -10.48
CA LYS A 212 -10.75 -25.20 -11.46
C LYS A 212 -12.14 -25.18 -12.09
N MET A 213 -12.70 -23.97 -12.32
CA MET A 213 -14.06 -23.80 -12.82
C MET A 213 -14.23 -24.30 -14.25
N VAL A 214 -13.18 -24.13 -15.07
CA VAL A 214 -13.14 -24.57 -16.47
C VAL A 214 -11.74 -25.06 -16.80
N LYS A 215 -11.63 -26.16 -17.55
CA LYS A 215 -10.37 -26.72 -18.04
C LYS A 215 -10.43 -26.99 -19.53
N PRO A 216 -9.30 -27.03 -20.24
CA PRO A 216 -9.25 -27.55 -21.58
C PRO A 216 -9.86 -28.95 -21.64
N GLY A 217 -10.72 -29.19 -22.62
CA GLY A 217 -11.50 -30.42 -22.79
C GLY A 217 -12.90 -30.39 -22.13
N ASP A 218 -13.22 -29.43 -21.29
CA ASP A 218 -14.56 -29.30 -20.73
C ASP A 218 -15.57 -28.83 -21.79
N TRP A 219 -16.74 -29.46 -21.82
CA TRP A 219 -17.87 -28.97 -22.61
C TRP A 219 -18.63 -27.93 -21.79
N ILE A 220 -18.71 -26.71 -22.36
CA ILE A 220 -19.43 -25.58 -21.75
C ILE A 220 -20.52 -25.03 -22.67
N THR A 221 -21.56 -24.48 -22.07
CA THR A 221 -22.62 -23.77 -22.79
C THR A 221 -22.87 -22.40 -22.15
N MET A 222 -22.83 -21.35 -22.96
CA MET A 222 -23.16 -19.96 -22.58
C MET A 222 -24.18 -19.40 -23.57
N PRO A 223 -25.48 -19.51 -23.31
CA PRO A 223 -26.52 -19.07 -24.25
C PRO A 223 -26.45 -17.59 -24.59
N LYS A 224 -26.03 -16.74 -23.64
CA LYS A 224 -25.91 -15.30 -23.83
C LYS A 224 -24.92 -14.91 -24.92
N TYR A 225 -23.91 -15.76 -25.15
CA TYR A 225 -22.83 -15.53 -26.12
C TYR A 225 -22.88 -16.50 -27.30
N ASP A 226 -23.96 -17.27 -27.40
CA ASP A 226 -24.16 -18.33 -28.42
C ASP A 226 -22.98 -19.33 -28.47
N VAL A 227 -22.46 -19.63 -27.27
CA VAL A 227 -21.35 -20.58 -27.11
C VAL A 227 -21.88 -21.92 -26.66
N ASN A 228 -21.57 -22.97 -27.42
CA ASN A 228 -21.86 -24.37 -27.09
C ASN A 228 -20.80 -25.27 -27.69
N GLY A 229 -19.79 -25.63 -26.90
CA GLY A 229 -18.64 -26.35 -27.41
C GLY A 229 -17.64 -26.78 -26.38
N ILE A 230 -16.49 -27.22 -26.83
CA ILE A 230 -15.39 -27.73 -26.04
C ILE A 230 -14.34 -26.64 -25.88
N VAL A 231 -13.90 -26.43 -24.66
CA VAL A 231 -12.81 -25.51 -24.33
C VAL A 231 -11.50 -26.07 -24.85
N GLU A 232 -10.84 -25.33 -25.73
CA GLU A 232 -9.54 -25.70 -26.29
C GLU A 232 -8.39 -25.18 -25.45
N GLU A 233 -8.49 -23.90 -25.05
CA GLU A 233 -7.41 -23.21 -24.37
C GLU A 233 -7.98 -22.27 -23.30
N VAL A 234 -7.36 -22.24 -22.14
CA VAL A 234 -7.61 -21.27 -21.07
C VAL A 234 -6.31 -20.56 -20.80
N SER A 235 -6.20 -19.29 -21.24
CA SER A 235 -5.08 -18.41 -20.92
C SER A 235 -5.50 -17.32 -19.92
N LEU A 236 -4.55 -16.51 -19.47
CA LEU A 236 -4.82 -15.41 -18.52
C LEU A 236 -5.71 -14.30 -19.12
N VAL A 237 -5.75 -14.18 -20.44
CA VAL A 237 -6.42 -13.08 -21.13
C VAL A 237 -7.57 -13.56 -22.03
N THR A 238 -7.54 -14.83 -22.44
CA THR A 238 -8.53 -15.39 -23.38
C THR A 238 -8.86 -16.84 -23.06
N VAL A 239 -10.13 -17.21 -23.31
CA VAL A 239 -10.59 -18.60 -23.35
C VAL A 239 -11.11 -18.87 -24.74
N LYS A 240 -10.57 -19.91 -25.41
CA LYS A 240 -11.00 -20.36 -26.74
C LYS A 240 -11.89 -21.58 -26.60
N ILE A 241 -13.04 -21.52 -27.22
CA ILE A 241 -14.04 -22.60 -27.24
C ILE A 241 -14.33 -22.96 -28.70
N ARG A 242 -14.16 -24.24 -29.03
CA ARG A 242 -14.60 -24.78 -30.31
C ARG A 242 -16.05 -25.23 -30.20
N ASN A 243 -16.92 -24.50 -30.87
CA ASN A 243 -18.35 -24.82 -30.94
C ASN A 243 -18.57 -26.10 -31.77
N PHE A 244 -19.74 -26.74 -31.59
CA PHE A 244 -20.07 -27.96 -32.31
C PHE A 244 -20.33 -27.76 -33.83
N ASP A 245 -20.54 -26.51 -34.24
CA ASP A 245 -20.57 -26.10 -35.65
C ASP A 245 -19.17 -25.87 -36.25
N ASN A 246 -18.11 -26.18 -35.49
CA ASN A 246 -16.71 -26.01 -35.89
C ASN A 246 -16.20 -24.55 -35.88
N THR A 247 -17.00 -23.60 -35.41
CA THR A 247 -16.54 -22.22 -35.19
C THR A 247 -15.75 -22.10 -33.89
N ILE A 248 -14.86 -21.09 -33.80
CA ILE A 248 -14.11 -20.80 -32.57
C ILE A 248 -14.64 -19.51 -31.95
N SER A 249 -15.17 -19.63 -30.77
CA SER A 249 -15.53 -18.47 -29.92
C SER A 249 -14.38 -18.15 -28.98
N THR A 250 -13.98 -16.87 -28.95
CA THR A 250 -12.96 -16.37 -28.05
C THR A 250 -13.58 -15.40 -27.07
N LEU A 251 -13.50 -15.73 -25.77
CA LEU A 251 -14.07 -14.93 -24.70
C LEU A 251 -13.01 -14.47 -23.72
N PRO A 252 -13.11 -13.25 -23.16
CA PRO A 252 -12.27 -12.88 -22.03
C PRO A 252 -12.65 -13.71 -20.78
N PRO A 253 -11.69 -14.13 -19.96
CA PRO A 253 -11.94 -14.90 -18.73
C PRO A 253 -12.96 -14.29 -17.80
N TYR A 254 -13.01 -12.95 -17.75
CA TYR A 254 -13.97 -12.20 -16.95
C TYR A 254 -15.43 -12.58 -17.25
N THR A 255 -15.75 -12.84 -18.52
CA THR A 255 -17.10 -13.25 -18.95
C THR A 255 -17.56 -14.55 -18.30
N LEU A 256 -16.64 -15.50 -18.10
CA LEU A 256 -16.94 -16.78 -17.44
C LEU A 256 -17.07 -16.66 -15.91
N VAL A 257 -16.53 -15.57 -15.32
CA VAL A 257 -16.67 -15.31 -13.88
C VAL A 257 -17.89 -14.45 -13.59
N SER A 258 -18.22 -13.49 -14.46
CA SER A 258 -19.33 -12.55 -14.27
C SER A 258 -20.69 -13.09 -14.70
N ASP A 259 -20.73 -13.95 -15.69
CA ASP A 259 -21.96 -14.51 -16.23
C ASP A 259 -22.10 -16.02 -15.90
N SER A 260 -23.34 -16.49 -15.86
CA SER A 260 -23.59 -17.91 -15.65
C SER A 260 -23.27 -18.73 -16.90
N PHE A 261 -22.57 -19.83 -16.71
CA PHE A 261 -22.35 -20.84 -17.74
C PHE A 261 -22.69 -22.24 -17.21
N ARG A 262 -22.92 -23.17 -18.10
CA ARG A 262 -23.10 -24.58 -17.75
C ARG A 262 -21.85 -25.34 -18.13
N ASN A 263 -21.23 -26.01 -17.14
CA ASN A 263 -20.17 -26.96 -17.39
C ASN A 263 -20.76 -28.38 -17.35
N TRP A 264 -20.69 -29.09 -18.45
CA TRP A 264 -21.26 -30.43 -18.60
C TRP A 264 -20.36 -31.54 -18.04
N LYS A 265 -19.21 -31.19 -17.54
CA LYS A 265 -18.27 -32.14 -16.94
C LYS A 265 -18.90 -32.92 -15.78
N GLY A 266 -19.69 -32.28 -14.95
CA GLY A 266 -20.40 -32.95 -13.85
C GLY A 266 -21.35 -34.05 -14.33
N MET A 267 -21.91 -33.92 -15.53
CA MET A 267 -22.71 -34.97 -16.17
C MET A 267 -21.84 -36.17 -16.61
N ALA A 268 -20.66 -35.88 -17.20
CA ALA A 268 -19.75 -36.93 -17.64
C ALA A 268 -19.13 -37.70 -16.45
N ASP A 269 -18.74 -36.98 -15.40
CA ASP A 269 -18.14 -37.57 -14.19
C ASP A 269 -19.18 -38.26 -13.31
N GLY A 270 -20.47 -37.85 -13.34
CA GLY A 270 -21.56 -38.35 -12.49
C GLY A 270 -22.27 -39.61 -13.02
N GLY A 271 -21.82 -40.19 -14.14
CA GLY A 271 -22.31 -41.45 -14.68
C GLY A 271 -23.72 -41.43 -15.29
N GLY A 272 -24.37 -40.27 -15.43
CA GLY A 272 -25.70 -40.21 -16.02
C GLY A 272 -26.19 -38.81 -16.44
N ARG A 273 -27.04 -38.80 -17.48
CA ARG A 273 -27.69 -37.58 -17.96
C ARG A 273 -29.16 -37.62 -17.61
N ARG A 274 -29.70 -36.54 -17.01
CA ARG A 274 -31.15 -36.38 -16.87
C ARG A 274 -31.80 -36.26 -18.23
N VAL A 275 -32.66 -37.21 -18.59
CA VAL A 275 -33.53 -37.16 -19.76
C VAL A 275 -34.91 -36.69 -19.30
N LYS A 276 -35.39 -35.59 -19.89
CA LYS A 276 -36.75 -35.09 -19.69
C LYS A 276 -37.44 -35.07 -21.06
N ARG A 277 -38.49 -35.92 -21.21
CA ARG A 277 -39.34 -35.90 -22.41
C ARG A 277 -40.79 -35.64 -21.98
N ALA A 278 -41.50 -34.92 -22.80
CA ALA A 278 -42.92 -34.69 -22.64
C ALA A 278 -43.68 -35.44 -23.72
N LEU A 279 -44.69 -36.20 -23.35
CA LEU A 279 -45.62 -36.80 -24.28
C LEU A 279 -46.94 -36.04 -24.15
N TYR A 280 -47.37 -35.48 -25.27
CA TYR A 280 -48.65 -34.77 -25.29
C TYR A 280 -49.74 -35.76 -25.64
N VAL A 281 -50.74 -35.88 -24.73
CA VAL A 281 -51.90 -36.76 -24.91
C VAL A 281 -53.10 -35.87 -25.14
N ASP A 282 -53.87 -36.13 -26.17
CA ASP A 282 -55.12 -35.42 -26.40
C ASP A 282 -56.10 -35.75 -25.27
N ILE A 283 -56.58 -34.75 -24.60
CA ILE A 283 -57.49 -34.88 -23.46
C ILE A 283 -58.76 -35.59 -23.84
N ASN A 284 -59.23 -35.48 -25.10
CA ASN A 284 -60.38 -36.17 -25.59
C ASN A 284 -60.18 -37.67 -25.79
N SER A 285 -58.94 -38.15 -25.79
CA SER A 285 -58.58 -39.58 -25.87
C SER A 285 -58.55 -40.27 -24.49
N VAL A 286 -58.59 -39.46 -23.40
CA VAL A 286 -58.57 -39.97 -22.05
C VAL A 286 -59.98 -40.49 -21.68
N ARG A 287 -60.10 -41.77 -21.45
CA ARG A 287 -61.37 -42.43 -21.03
C ARG A 287 -61.11 -43.37 -19.85
N PRO A 288 -62.15 -43.63 -19.05
CA PRO A 288 -62.06 -44.61 -17.97
C PRO A 288 -61.71 -45.97 -18.47
N VAL A 289 -60.85 -46.69 -17.79
CA VAL A 289 -60.46 -48.06 -18.12
C VAL A 289 -61.55 -49.01 -17.68
N THR A 290 -62.00 -49.89 -18.57
CA THR A 290 -62.96 -50.93 -18.22
C THR A 290 -62.33 -52.01 -17.34
N ALA A 291 -63.12 -52.75 -16.54
CA ALA A 291 -62.64 -53.77 -15.63
C ALA A 291 -61.83 -54.89 -16.37
N GLU A 292 -62.22 -55.23 -17.59
CA GLU A 292 -61.48 -56.14 -18.48
C GLU A 292 -60.11 -55.61 -18.93
N GLN A 293 -60.01 -54.34 -19.23
CA GLN A 293 -58.77 -53.67 -19.58
C GLN A 293 -57.84 -53.52 -18.37
N ALA A 294 -58.39 -53.25 -17.18
CA ALA A 294 -57.65 -53.16 -15.95
C ALA A 294 -56.94 -54.50 -15.60
N GLY A 295 -57.60 -55.65 -15.82
CA GLY A 295 -57.01 -56.97 -15.64
C GLY A 295 -55.78 -57.21 -16.52
N ARG A 296 -55.75 -56.69 -17.77
CA ARG A 296 -54.61 -56.87 -18.69
C ARG A 296 -53.37 -56.07 -18.25
N TYR A 297 -53.57 -54.99 -17.51
CA TYR A 297 -52.44 -54.13 -17.07
C TYR A 297 -51.87 -54.52 -15.72
N VAL A 298 -52.58 -55.35 -14.93
CA VAL A 298 -52.12 -55.89 -13.65
C VAL A 298 -51.17 -57.09 -13.83
N ASP A 299 -51.31 -57.83 -14.96
CA ASP A 299 -50.53 -59.03 -15.27
C ASP A 299 -49.32 -58.75 -16.16
N SER A 300 -48.99 -57.49 -16.52
CA SER A 300 -47.83 -57.03 -17.33
C SER A 300 -46.77 -56.31 -16.50
#